data_23c60fd2dc3b95383d7931ab08c839cb
#
_entry.id   23c60fd2dc3b95383d7931ab08c839cb
#
_cell.length_a   1.000
_cell.length_b   1.000
_cell.length_c   1.000
_cell.angle_alpha   90.00
_cell.angle_beta   90.00
_cell.angle_gamma   90.00
#
_symmetry.space_group_name_H-M   'P 1'
#
loop_
_entity.id
_entity.type
_entity.pdbx_description
1 polymer ?
#
loop_
_entity_poly.entity_id
_entity_poly.type
_entity_poly.pdbx_seq_one_letter_code
_entity_poly.pdbx_strand_id
1 'polypeptide(L)'
;MSNENGNENGRRFFTTSEIARYCAVTNDGVLKWIKSSKLRAFSTPGGHYRISAEDFRAFLERFDMPVDESFFRGSRKERTVLVVDDERDIRDIVRRLLEELDVDLKIEEAQDGYEAGIKIGNLQPDLVIMDLMMPKVDGFQLCRSIRENDETRGVKVLAITAFPEQDNVKKMYDAGADLCLIKPLQLEHFKLEVMRLLNEATRDRAAS
;
A
#
# COMPACT_ATOMS: atom_id res chain seq x y z
N MET A 1 14.62 -15.12 12.63
CA MET A 1 14.78 -15.88 11.38
C MET A 1 14.17 -15.01 10.29
N SER A 2 15.04 -14.40 9.51
CA SER A 2 14.74 -13.31 8.61
C SER A 2 13.93 -13.78 7.40
N ASN A 3 12.73 -13.20 7.23
CA ASN A 3 11.95 -13.35 6.00
C ASN A 3 12.52 -12.41 4.93
N GLU A 4 13.52 -12.87 4.20
CA GLU A 4 14.03 -12.20 3.01
C GLU A 4 13.11 -12.48 1.80
N ASN A 5 11.94 -11.85 1.77
CA ASN A 5 11.19 -11.68 0.52
C ASN A 5 11.65 -10.37 -0.13
N GLY A 6 12.76 -10.46 -0.87
CA GLY A 6 13.32 -9.35 -1.61
C GLY A 6 12.39 -8.90 -2.74
N ASN A 7 11.70 -7.79 -2.52
CA ASN A 7 11.00 -7.06 -3.57
C ASN A 7 11.89 -5.91 -4.05
N GLU A 8 12.89 -6.23 -4.85
CA GLU A 8 13.65 -5.21 -5.59
C GLU A 8 12.87 -4.85 -6.86
N ASN A 9 12.47 -3.61 -6.99
CA ASN A 9 11.89 -3.02 -8.20
C ASN A 9 10.46 -3.47 -8.59
N GLY A 10 9.55 -3.76 -7.65
CA GLY A 10 8.17 -4.12 -7.97
C GLY A 10 8.01 -5.50 -8.63
N ARG A 11 9.07 -6.29 -8.80
CA ARG A 11 9.06 -7.66 -9.32
C ARG A 11 8.89 -8.65 -8.17
N ARG A 12 7.78 -9.39 -8.20
CA ARG A 12 7.56 -10.47 -7.25
C ARG A 12 8.37 -11.69 -7.63
N PHE A 13 9.02 -12.31 -6.62
CA PHE A 13 9.73 -13.57 -6.77
C PHE A 13 9.11 -14.64 -5.86
N PHE A 14 9.01 -15.85 -6.38
CA PHE A 14 8.53 -17.02 -5.66
C PHE A 14 9.67 -17.94 -5.24
N THR A 15 9.49 -18.60 -4.12
CA THR A 15 10.34 -19.72 -3.67
C THR A 15 9.89 -21.02 -4.34
N THR A 16 10.76 -22.02 -4.33
CA THR A 16 10.39 -23.37 -4.79
C THR A 16 9.23 -23.97 -3.99
N SER A 17 9.13 -23.65 -2.69
CA SER A 17 8.05 -24.14 -1.82
C SER A 17 6.69 -23.50 -2.13
N GLU A 18 6.66 -22.23 -2.50
CA GLU A 18 5.43 -21.56 -2.92
C GLU A 18 4.90 -22.15 -4.23
N ILE A 19 5.79 -22.38 -5.21
CA ILE A 19 5.43 -23.02 -6.49
C ILE A 19 5.00 -24.46 -6.29
N ALA A 20 5.69 -25.21 -5.43
CA ALA A 20 5.32 -26.59 -5.11
C ALA A 20 3.89 -26.68 -4.53
N ARG A 21 3.54 -25.77 -3.64
CA ARG A 21 2.19 -25.66 -3.08
C ARG A 21 1.15 -25.30 -4.13
N TYR A 22 1.45 -24.31 -4.95
CA TYR A 22 0.55 -23.87 -6.01
C TYR A 22 0.23 -24.99 -7.01
N CYS A 23 1.27 -25.70 -7.48
CA CYS A 23 1.14 -26.77 -8.47
C CYS A 23 0.77 -28.13 -7.85
N ALA A 24 0.52 -28.22 -6.55
CA ALA A 24 0.27 -29.46 -5.80
C ALA A 24 1.34 -30.56 -6.05
N VAL A 25 2.62 -30.16 -6.09
CA VAL A 25 3.77 -31.07 -6.27
C VAL A 25 4.76 -30.95 -5.11
N THR A 26 5.77 -31.78 -5.09
CA THR A 26 6.88 -31.68 -4.09
C THR A 26 7.91 -30.62 -4.51
N ASN A 27 8.71 -30.12 -3.54
CA ASN A 27 9.85 -29.23 -3.82
C ASN A 27 10.82 -29.87 -4.81
N ASP A 28 11.05 -31.19 -4.71
CA ASP A 28 11.90 -31.92 -5.65
C ASP A 28 11.36 -31.92 -7.08
N GLY A 29 10.01 -31.92 -7.22
CA GLY A 29 9.35 -31.76 -8.52
C GLY A 29 9.71 -30.41 -9.15
N VAL A 30 9.61 -29.31 -8.39
CA VAL A 30 9.99 -27.98 -8.85
C VAL A 30 11.48 -27.90 -9.18
N LEU A 31 12.34 -28.46 -8.34
CA LEU A 31 13.79 -28.50 -8.61
C LEU A 31 14.13 -29.26 -9.91
N LYS A 32 13.40 -30.33 -10.24
CA LYS A 32 13.53 -31.05 -11.52
C LYS A 32 13.16 -30.13 -12.69
N TRP A 33 12.11 -29.33 -12.57
CA TRP A 33 11.72 -28.38 -13.62
C TRP A 33 12.80 -27.31 -13.83
N ILE A 34 13.40 -26.81 -12.77
CA ILE A 34 14.48 -25.82 -12.84
C ILE A 34 15.73 -26.46 -13.50
N LYS A 35 16.16 -27.62 -13.02
CA LYS A 35 17.35 -28.34 -13.51
C LYS A 35 17.20 -28.77 -14.98
N SER A 36 15.98 -29.06 -15.44
CA SER A 36 15.69 -29.39 -16.84
C SER A 36 15.38 -28.17 -17.70
N SER A 37 15.63 -26.95 -17.19
CA SER A 37 15.37 -25.67 -17.87
C SER A 37 13.93 -25.46 -18.34
N LYS A 38 12.99 -26.20 -17.76
CA LYS A 38 11.55 -26.02 -18.01
C LYS A 38 11.01 -24.78 -17.29
N LEU A 39 11.47 -24.54 -16.07
CA LEU A 39 11.14 -23.37 -15.24
C LEU A 39 12.40 -22.53 -15.03
N ARG A 40 12.36 -21.28 -15.46
CA ARG A 40 13.47 -20.34 -15.29
C ARG A 40 13.56 -19.87 -13.85
N ALA A 41 14.77 -19.90 -13.28
CA ALA A 41 15.04 -19.46 -11.93
C ALA A 41 16.45 -18.91 -11.82
N PHE A 42 16.73 -18.06 -10.84
CA PHE A 42 18.07 -17.69 -10.43
C PHE A 42 18.37 -18.17 -9.01
N SER A 43 19.65 -18.32 -8.70
CA SER A 43 20.07 -18.71 -7.36
C SER A 43 20.57 -17.49 -6.59
N THR A 44 20.16 -17.35 -5.33
CA THR A 44 20.75 -16.36 -4.42
C THR A 44 22.15 -16.81 -3.97
N PRO A 45 23.00 -15.91 -3.43
CA PRO A 45 24.30 -16.30 -2.86
C PRO A 45 24.21 -17.39 -1.78
N GLY A 46 23.08 -17.51 -1.08
CA GLY A 46 22.79 -18.59 -0.10
C GLY A 46 22.32 -19.91 -0.71
N GLY A 47 22.35 -20.06 -2.05
CA GLY A 47 21.97 -21.30 -2.73
C GLY A 47 20.47 -21.55 -2.89
N HIS A 48 19.62 -20.56 -2.59
CA HIS A 48 18.17 -20.67 -2.72
C HIS A 48 17.69 -20.20 -4.10
N TYR A 49 16.85 -20.98 -4.77
CA TYR A 49 16.22 -20.58 -6.02
C TYR A 49 15.13 -19.53 -5.80
N ARG A 50 15.08 -18.58 -6.74
CA ARG A 50 14.01 -17.56 -6.86
C ARG A 50 13.50 -17.56 -8.29
N ILE A 51 12.19 -17.53 -8.44
CA ILE A 51 11.46 -17.57 -9.71
C ILE A 51 10.65 -16.29 -9.84
N SER A 52 10.86 -15.54 -10.92
CA SER A 52 10.05 -14.33 -11.15
C SER A 52 8.58 -14.70 -11.41
N ALA A 53 7.65 -13.80 -11.06
CA ALA A 53 6.24 -13.97 -11.38
C ALA A 53 6.02 -14.14 -12.89
N GLU A 54 6.79 -13.43 -13.70
CA GLU A 54 6.76 -13.49 -15.15
C GLU A 54 7.19 -14.88 -15.67
N ASP A 55 8.34 -15.41 -15.20
CA ASP A 55 8.82 -16.74 -15.58
C ASP A 55 7.87 -17.86 -15.12
N PHE A 56 7.24 -17.71 -13.93
CA PHE A 56 6.28 -18.70 -13.44
C PHE A 56 4.97 -18.67 -14.23
N ARG A 57 4.47 -17.49 -14.58
CA ARG A 57 3.29 -17.35 -15.45
C ARG A 57 3.54 -17.98 -16.81
N ALA A 58 4.64 -17.65 -17.47
CA ALA A 58 5.02 -18.23 -18.75
C ALA A 58 5.17 -19.77 -18.69
N PHE A 59 5.64 -20.30 -17.55
CA PHE A 59 5.67 -21.75 -17.31
C PHE A 59 4.26 -22.35 -17.26
N LEU A 60 3.34 -21.76 -16.48
CA LEU A 60 1.98 -22.27 -16.37
C LEU A 60 1.25 -22.25 -17.73
N GLU A 61 1.36 -21.16 -18.47
CA GLU A 61 0.78 -21.02 -19.81
C GLU A 61 1.36 -22.06 -20.79
N ARG A 62 2.69 -22.25 -20.77
CA ARG A 62 3.37 -23.23 -21.64
C ARG A 62 2.92 -24.67 -21.39
N PHE A 63 2.55 -25.02 -20.17
CA PHE A 63 2.13 -26.36 -19.79
C PHE A 63 0.62 -26.52 -19.60
N ASP A 64 -0.16 -25.53 -20.07
CA ASP A 64 -1.63 -25.50 -20.00
C ASP A 64 -2.15 -25.71 -18.57
N MET A 65 -1.44 -25.11 -17.60
CA MET A 65 -1.82 -25.14 -16.20
C MET A 65 -2.67 -23.91 -15.85
N PRO A 66 -3.65 -24.01 -14.95
CA PRO A 66 -4.48 -22.87 -14.56
C PRO A 66 -3.65 -21.75 -13.94
N VAL A 67 -3.95 -20.50 -14.34
CA VAL A 67 -3.33 -19.29 -13.77
C VAL A 67 -4.32 -18.65 -12.79
N ASP A 68 -3.98 -18.67 -11.52
CA ASP A 68 -4.72 -17.95 -10.48
C ASP A 68 -4.10 -16.57 -10.28
N GLU A 69 -4.77 -15.54 -10.77
CA GLU A 69 -4.32 -14.15 -10.67
C GLU A 69 -4.12 -13.71 -9.21
N SER A 70 -4.92 -14.22 -8.27
CA SER A 70 -4.79 -13.89 -6.86
C SER A 70 -3.44 -14.33 -6.27
N PHE A 71 -2.93 -15.49 -6.72
CA PHE A 71 -1.62 -15.98 -6.34
C PHE A 71 -0.49 -15.08 -6.85
N PHE A 72 -0.62 -14.58 -8.09
CA PHE A 72 0.39 -13.70 -8.70
C PHE A 72 0.36 -12.28 -8.12
N ARG A 73 -0.81 -11.80 -7.72
CA ARG A 73 -0.95 -10.51 -7.01
C ARG A 73 -0.27 -10.55 -5.64
N GLY A 74 -0.09 -11.72 -5.04
CA GLY A 74 0.38 -11.93 -3.66
C GLY A 74 -0.75 -11.72 -2.68
N SER A 75 -0.58 -12.16 -1.44
CA SER A 75 -1.27 -11.52 -0.35
C SER A 75 -0.65 -10.13 -0.20
N ARG A 76 -1.02 -9.18 -1.05
CA ARG A 76 -0.86 -7.77 -0.70
C ARG A 76 -1.62 -7.64 0.61
N LYS A 77 -0.92 -7.35 1.69
CA LYS A 77 -1.59 -6.98 2.93
C LYS A 77 -2.60 -5.92 2.53
N GLU A 78 -3.88 -6.20 2.71
CA GLU A 78 -4.94 -5.24 2.47
C GLU A 78 -4.55 -3.94 3.17
N ARG A 79 -4.39 -2.87 2.42
CA ARG A 79 -3.96 -1.59 2.96
C ARG A 79 -5.18 -0.79 3.33
N THR A 80 -5.20 -0.24 4.52
CA THR A 80 -6.32 0.57 4.98
C THR A 80 -6.04 2.03 4.73
N VAL A 81 -6.93 2.70 3.99
CA VAL A 81 -6.94 4.14 3.76
C VAL A 81 -8.16 4.73 4.42
N LEU A 82 -7.97 5.75 5.26
CA LEU A 82 -9.05 6.53 5.85
C LEU A 82 -9.18 7.87 5.14
N VAL A 83 -10.36 8.13 4.58
CA VAL A 83 -10.71 9.40 3.92
C VAL A 83 -11.53 10.25 4.89
N VAL A 84 -11.07 11.48 5.16
CA VAL A 84 -11.66 12.39 6.14
C VAL A 84 -11.99 13.72 5.47
N ASP A 85 -13.27 14.01 5.33
CA ASP A 85 -13.77 15.27 4.75
C ASP A 85 -15.22 15.44 5.23
N ASP A 86 -15.68 16.64 5.56
CA ASP A 86 -17.06 16.87 5.99
C ASP A 86 -18.04 16.84 4.82
N GLU A 87 -17.56 17.09 3.59
CA GLU A 87 -18.33 17.01 2.37
C GLU A 87 -18.38 15.57 1.82
N ARG A 88 -19.58 14.97 1.83
CA ARG A 88 -19.78 13.61 1.30
C ARG A 88 -19.34 13.45 -0.16
N ASP A 89 -19.66 14.45 -0.99
CA ASP A 89 -19.34 14.41 -2.42
C ASP A 89 -17.82 14.33 -2.66
N ILE A 90 -17.04 14.99 -1.81
CA ILE A 90 -15.58 14.94 -1.87
C ILE A 90 -15.08 13.55 -1.45
N ARG A 91 -15.63 12.96 -0.37
CA ARG A 91 -15.27 11.58 0.02
C ARG A 91 -15.59 10.59 -1.09
N ASP A 92 -16.77 10.71 -1.73
CA ASP A 92 -17.17 9.85 -2.87
C ASP A 92 -16.21 9.99 -4.06
N ILE A 93 -15.74 11.20 -4.36
CA ILE A 93 -14.73 11.46 -5.41
C ILE A 93 -13.41 10.78 -5.05
N VAL A 94 -12.89 11.04 -3.84
CA VAL A 94 -11.61 10.47 -3.40
C VAL A 94 -11.68 8.94 -3.36
N ARG A 95 -12.79 8.35 -2.89
CA ARG A 95 -13.03 6.91 -2.92
C ARG A 95 -12.90 6.35 -4.34
N ARG A 96 -13.60 6.93 -5.32
CA ARG A 96 -13.52 6.48 -6.73
C ARG A 96 -12.10 6.53 -7.26
N LEU A 97 -11.34 7.59 -6.94
CA LEU A 97 -9.95 7.72 -7.36
C LEU A 97 -9.06 6.62 -6.75
N LEU A 98 -9.34 6.24 -5.49
CA LEU A 98 -8.64 5.15 -4.82
C LEU A 98 -9.02 3.77 -5.39
N GLU A 99 -10.29 3.56 -5.73
CA GLU A 99 -10.79 2.31 -6.35
C GLU A 99 -10.20 2.07 -7.75
N GLU A 100 -9.77 3.13 -8.46
CA GLU A 100 -9.07 3.02 -9.75
C GLU A 100 -7.60 2.60 -9.61
N LEU A 101 -7.04 2.56 -8.38
CA LEU A 101 -5.68 2.08 -8.18
C LEU A 101 -5.64 0.54 -8.25
N ASP A 102 -4.64 -0.01 -8.94
CA ASP A 102 -4.44 -1.47 -9.01
C ASP A 102 -3.78 -2.02 -7.72
N VAL A 103 -4.46 -1.81 -6.59
CA VAL A 103 -4.03 -2.27 -5.26
C VAL A 103 -5.24 -2.65 -4.41
N ASP A 104 -5.09 -3.67 -3.56
CA ASP A 104 -6.15 -4.05 -2.63
C ASP A 104 -6.20 -3.03 -1.49
N LEU A 105 -7.25 -2.18 -1.50
CA LEU A 105 -7.48 -1.15 -0.50
C LEU A 105 -8.77 -1.40 0.25
N LYS A 106 -8.68 -1.38 1.58
CA LYS A 106 -9.82 -1.17 2.46
C LYS A 106 -9.98 0.34 2.65
N ILE A 107 -11.05 0.91 2.09
CA ILE A 107 -11.32 2.35 2.17
C ILE A 107 -12.37 2.57 3.25
N GLU A 108 -11.98 3.31 4.28
CA GLU A 108 -12.85 3.77 5.36
C GLU A 108 -13.05 5.27 5.25
N GLU A 109 -14.14 5.79 5.78
CA GLU A 109 -14.48 7.21 5.73
C GLU A 109 -14.73 7.76 7.12
N ALA A 110 -14.49 9.05 7.32
CA ALA A 110 -14.91 9.82 8.47
C ALA A 110 -15.41 11.20 8.02
N GLN A 111 -16.46 11.69 8.66
CA GLN A 111 -17.08 12.97 8.30
C GLN A 111 -16.56 14.16 9.12
N ASP A 112 -15.79 13.89 10.16
CA ASP A 112 -15.18 14.93 11.00
C ASP A 112 -13.92 14.39 11.70
N GLY A 113 -13.15 15.30 12.30
CA GLY A 113 -11.92 14.95 13.00
C GLY A 113 -12.13 14.10 14.24
N TYR A 114 -13.31 14.13 14.89
CA TYR A 114 -13.61 13.30 16.04
C TYR A 114 -13.80 11.82 15.64
N GLU A 115 -14.64 11.58 14.63
CA GLU A 115 -14.82 10.24 14.06
C GLU A 115 -13.51 9.69 13.50
N ALA A 116 -12.74 10.56 12.81
CA ALA A 116 -11.42 10.20 12.29
C ALA A 116 -10.46 9.75 13.38
N GLY A 117 -10.37 10.49 14.50
CA GLY A 117 -9.50 10.13 15.63
C GLY A 117 -9.82 8.75 16.20
N ILE A 118 -11.13 8.43 16.38
CA ILE A 118 -11.58 7.10 16.84
C ILE A 118 -11.16 6.01 15.83
N LYS A 119 -11.41 6.23 14.54
CA LYS A 119 -11.09 5.25 13.50
C LYS A 119 -9.58 5.06 13.35
N ILE A 120 -8.78 6.12 13.45
CA ILE A 120 -7.32 6.03 13.39
C ILE A 120 -6.78 5.17 14.54
N GLY A 121 -7.24 5.38 15.77
CA GLY A 121 -6.83 4.57 16.92
C GLY A 121 -7.20 3.09 16.79
N ASN A 122 -8.40 2.79 16.28
CA ASN A 122 -8.90 1.42 16.16
C ASN A 122 -8.34 0.67 14.95
N LEU A 123 -8.20 1.35 13.81
CA LEU A 123 -7.85 0.72 12.52
C LEU A 123 -6.35 0.78 12.22
N GLN A 124 -5.64 1.74 12.80
CA GLN A 124 -4.24 2.03 12.47
C GLN A 124 -3.99 2.01 10.95
N PRO A 125 -4.65 2.91 10.19
CA PRO A 125 -4.61 2.88 8.73
C PRO A 125 -3.18 3.08 8.22
N ASP A 126 -2.91 2.63 7.00
CA ASP A 126 -1.63 2.87 6.33
C ASP A 126 -1.52 4.32 5.86
N LEU A 127 -2.65 4.93 5.50
CA LEU A 127 -2.73 6.30 5.00
C LEU A 127 -4.04 6.96 5.48
N VAL A 128 -3.93 8.20 5.94
CA VAL A 128 -5.06 9.11 6.16
C VAL A 128 -5.01 10.19 5.10
N ILE A 129 -6.10 10.35 4.35
CA ILE A 129 -6.31 11.45 3.40
C ILE A 129 -7.33 12.37 4.04
N MET A 130 -6.97 13.63 4.33
CA MET A 130 -7.84 14.53 5.07
C MET A 130 -7.93 15.91 4.47
N ASP A 131 -9.12 16.54 4.54
CA ASP A 131 -9.24 17.99 4.36
C ASP A 131 -8.67 18.72 5.58
N LEU A 132 -8.06 19.88 5.35
CA LEU A 132 -7.57 20.75 6.41
C LEU A 132 -8.68 21.49 7.13
N MET A 133 -9.69 21.91 6.40
CA MET A 133 -10.70 22.86 6.85
C MET A 133 -12.01 22.14 7.15
N MET A 134 -12.04 21.42 8.25
CA MET A 134 -13.25 20.73 8.74
C MET A 134 -13.85 21.43 9.96
N PRO A 135 -15.17 21.39 10.15
CA PRO A 135 -15.82 21.88 11.37
C PRO A 135 -15.37 21.10 12.61
N LYS A 136 -15.34 21.76 13.77
CA LYS A 136 -15.11 21.23 15.13
C LYS A 136 -13.66 20.82 15.45
N VAL A 137 -13.07 19.92 14.72
CA VAL A 137 -11.65 19.53 14.87
C VAL A 137 -10.98 19.77 13.54
N ASP A 138 -10.06 20.73 13.52
CA ASP A 138 -9.34 21.07 12.31
C ASP A 138 -8.27 19.99 11.96
N GLY A 139 -7.93 19.88 10.68
CA GLY A 139 -6.96 18.90 10.20
C GLY A 139 -5.58 19.05 10.85
N PHE A 140 -5.21 20.26 11.28
CA PHE A 140 -3.94 20.47 11.96
C PHE A 140 -3.89 19.81 13.34
N GLN A 141 -5.00 19.90 14.12
CA GLN A 141 -5.09 19.26 15.42
C GLN A 141 -5.10 17.74 15.28
N LEU A 142 -5.86 17.21 14.32
CA LEU A 142 -5.89 15.78 14.03
C LEU A 142 -4.51 15.26 13.65
N CYS A 143 -3.79 15.95 12.77
CA CYS A 143 -2.44 15.58 12.36
C CYS A 143 -1.46 15.54 13.53
N ARG A 144 -1.48 16.57 14.39
CA ARG A 144 -0.66 16.59 15.63
C ARG A 144 -0.98 15.41 16.53
N SER A 145 -2.25 15.14 16.78
CA SER A 145 -2.67 14.00 17.60
C SER A 145 -2.18 12.65 17.07
N ILE A 146 -2.16 12.48 15.73
CA ILE A 146 -1.58 11.29 15.08
C ILE A 146 -0.08 11.17 15.41
N ARG A 147 0.67 12.26 15.37
CA ARG A 147 2.13 12.25 15.61
C ARG A 147 2.52 12.12 17.08
N GLU A 148 1.70 12.63 17.98
CA GLU A 148 1.92 12.60 19.43
C GLU A 148 1.66 11.22 20.06
N ASN A 149 0.89 10.36 19.38
CA ASN A 149 0.58 9.02 19.86
C ASN A 149 1.53 7.98 19.24
N ASP A 150 2.24 7.23 20.08
CA ASP A 150 3.22 6.22 19.67
C ASP A 150 2.64 5.13 18.77
N GLU A 151 1.35 4.79 18.93
CA GLU A 151 0.68 3.78 18.13
C GLU A 151 0.30 4.25 16.73
N THR A 152 0.12 5.56 16.54
CA THR A 152 -0.36 6.14 15.27
C THR A 152 0.65 7.03 14.56
N ARG A 153 1.75 7.40 15.21
CA ARG A 153 2.77 8.33 14.62
C ARG A 153 3.35 7.86 13.29
N GLY A 154 3.34 6.55 13.03
CA GLY A 154 3.79 5.95 11.76
C GLY A 154 2.76 5.97 10.64
N VAL A 155 1.51 6.38 10.91
CA VAL A 155 0.45 6.52 9.91
C VAL A 155 0.83 7.63 8.93
N LYS A 156 0.77 7.36 7.62
CA LYS A 156 1.01 8.40 6.61
C LYS A 156 -0.17 9.36 6.53
N VAL A 157 0.11 10.66 6.37
CA VAL A 157 -0.91 11.71 6.31
C VAL A 157 -0.75 12.52 5.03
N LEU A 158 -1.77 12.44 4.17
CA LEU A 158 -1.97 13.27 2.98
C LEU A 158 -3.05 14.31 3.27
N ALA A 159 -2.66 15.55 3.39
CA ALA A 159 -3.60 16.65 3.53
C ALA A 159 -4.05 17.15 2.15
N ILE A 160 -5.32 17.54 2.05
CA ILE A 160 -5.89 18.18 0.86
C ILE A 160 -6.47 19.52 1.29
N THR A 161 -6.24 20.58 0.55
CA THR A 161 -6.76 21.91 0.90
C THR A 161 -7.22 22.71 -0.32
N ALA A 162 -8.31 23.47 -0.17
CA ALA A 162 -8.73 24.47 -1.13
C ALA A 162 -8.03 25.83 -0.93
N PHE A 163 -7.31 26.00 0.20
CA PHE A 163 -6.68 27.26 0.60
C PHE A 163 -5.16 27.15 0.56
N PRO A 164 -4.54 27.50 -0.60
CA PRO A 164 -3.10 27.30 -0.83
C PRO A 164 -2.22 28.40 -0.21
N GLU A 165 -2.71 29.12 0.78
CA GLU A 165 -1.90 30.11 1.47
C GLU A 165 -0.64 29.45 2.03
N GLN A 166 0.53 30.05 1.75
CA GLN A 166 1.83 29.49 2.14
C GLN A 166 1.90 29.17 3.64
N ASP A 167 1.23 29.96 4.47
CA ASP A 167 1.16 29.76 5.91
C ASP A 167 0.38 28.47 6.28
N ASN A 168 -0.67 28.12 5.57
CA ASN A 168 -1.47 26.92 5.85
C ASN A 168 -0.71 25.65 5.44
N VAL A 169 -0.08 25.66 4.29
CA VAL A 169 0.75 24.55 3.82
C VAL A 169 1.91 24.30 4.77
N LYS A 170 2.60 25.37 5.18
CA LYS A 170 3.70 25.28 6.15
C LYS A 170 3.21 24.73 7.50
N LYS A 171 2.13 25.28 8.05
CA LYS A 171 1.53 24.80 9.30
C LYS A 171 1.17 23.32 9.23
N MET A 172 0.77 22.80 8.06
CA MET A 172 0.42 21.41 7.90
C MET A 172 1.65 20.49 7.97
N TYR A 173 2.73 20.87 7.33
CA TYR A 173 4.01 20.16 7.48
C TYR A 173 4.54 20.25 8.91
N ASP A 174 4.43 21.43 9.55
CA ASP A 174 4.79 21.63 10.96
C ASP A 174 3.91 20.78 11.91
N ALA A 175 2.66 20.50 11.53
CA ALA A 175 1.77 19.60 12.24
C ALA A 175 2.10 18.10 11.99
N GLY A 176 2.98 17.79 11.04
CA GLY A 176 3.48 16.45 10.76
C GLY A 176 2.83 15.74 9.58
N ALA A 177 2.19 16.43 8.64
CA ALA A 177 1.74 15.82 7.38
C ALA A 177 2.93 15.36 6.53
N ASP A 178 2.80 14.23 5.86
CA ASP A 178 3.81 13.72 4.92
C ASP A 178 3.71 14.43 3.57
N LEU A 179 2.49 14.86 3.20
CA LEU A 179 2.24 15.60 1.95
C LEU A 179 1.00 16.49 2.08
N CYS A 180 1.02 17.63 1.36
CA CYS A 180 -0.14 18.50 1.20
C CYS A 180 -0.40 18.73 -0.29
N LEU A 181 -1.62 18.42 -0.75
CA LEU A 181 -2.10 18.69 -2.11
C LEU A 181 -3.15 19.80 -2.11
N ILE A 182 -3.17 20.58 -3.17
CA ILE A 182 -4.07 21.73 -3.34
C ILE A 182 -5.21 21.32 -4.28
N LYS A 183 -6.46 21.63 -3.89
CA LYS A 183 -7.64 21.48 -4.78
C LYS A 183 -7.59 22.55 -5.89
N PRO A 184 -7.95 22.24 -7.17
CA PRO A 184 -8.47 20.96 -7.65
C PRO A 184 -7.36 19.89 -7.81
N LEU A 185 -7.68 18.66 -7.43
CA LEU A 185 -6.73 17.54 -7.52
C LEU A 185 -6.46 17.19 -8.99
N GLN A 186 -5.19 17.12 -9.34
CA GLN A 186 -4.77 16.53 -10.61
C GLN A 186 -4.72 15.01 -10.45
N LEU A 187 -5.59 14.31 -11.17
CA LEU A 187 -5.86 12.88 -11.01
C LEU A 187 -4.60 12.01 -10.97
N GLU A 188 -3.75 12.14 -12.00
CA GLU A 188 -2.53 11.33 -12.10
C GLU A 188 -1.52 11.65 -10.99
N HIS A 189 -1.40 12.92 -10.62
CA HIS A 189 -0.53 13.33 -9.53
C HIS A 189 -1.04 12.80 -8.18
N PHE A 190 -2.34 12.89 -7.92
CA PHE A 190 -2.95 12.33 -6.72
C PHE A 190 -2.68 10.81 -6.59
N LYS A 191 -2.95 10.05 -7.66
CA LYS A 191 -2.70 8.60 -7.69
C LYS A 191 -1.24 8.25 -7.43
N LEU A 192 -0.31 8.97 -8.06
CA LEU A 192 1.13 8.78 -7.88
C LEU A 192 1.54 8.96 -6.42
N GLU A 193 1.08 10.05 -5.79
CA GLU A 193 1.45 10.39 -4.42
C GLU A 193 0.83 9.44 -3.39
N VAL A 194 -0.43 9.02 -3.59
CA VAL A 194 -1.07 8.00 -2.76
C VAL A 194 -0.26 6.69 -2.81
N MET A 195 0.11 6.24 -4.00
CA MET A 195 0.92 5.03 -4.17
C MET A 195 2.30 5.16 -3.52
N ARG A 196 2.94 6.33 -3.60
CA ARG A 196 4.22 6.59 -2.94
C ARG A 196 4.09 6.46 -1.42
N LEU A 197 3.12 7.15 -0.81
CA LEU A 197 2.90 7.13 0.63
C LEU A 197 2.55 5.73 1.15
N LEU A 198 1.69 4.99 0.45
CA LEU A 198 1.35 3.61 0.80
C LEU A 198 2.56 2.67 0.75
N ASN A 199 3.49 2.87 -0.20
CA ASN A 199 4.71 2.09 -0.27
C ASN A 199 5.71 2.43 0.84
N GLU A 200 5.80 3.70 1.25
CA GLU A 200 6.60 4.15 2.39
C GLU A 200 6.05 3.58 3.71
N ALA A 201 4.73 3.65 3.94
CA ALA A 201 4.08 3.06 5.13
C ALA A 201 4.41 1.56 5.30
N THR A 202 4.48 0.83 4.18
CA THR A 202 4.83 -0.60 4.20
C THR A 202 6.29 -0.83 4.61
N ARG A 203 7.22 0.02 4.16
CA ARG A 203 8.65 -0.06 4.50
C ARG A 203 8.89 0.27 5.96
N ASP A 204 8.26 1.30 6.48
CA ASP A 204 8.41 1.76 7.87
C ASP A 204 7.92 0.69 8.86
N ARG A 205 6.78 0.03 8.56
CA ARG A 205 6.26 -1.10 9.37
C ARG A 205 7.10 -2.36 9.28
N ALA A 206 7.84 -2.56 8.22
CA ALA A 206 8.75 -3.72 8.07
C ALA A 206 10.08 -3.50 8.80
N ALA A 207 10.42 -2.26 9.13
CA ALA A 207 11.66 -1.88 9.81
C ALA A 207 11.50 -1.75 11.35
N SER A 208 10.24 -1.76 11.86
CA SER A 208 9.87 -1.68 13.29
C SER A 208 9.65 -3.06 13.87
#